data_8caf313642cfb677db9847c8fda30b0f
#
_entry.id   8caf313642cfb677db9847c8fda30b0f
#
_cell.length_a   1.000
_cell.length_b   1.000
_cell.length_c   1.000
_cell.angle_alpha   90.00
_cell.angle_beta   90.00
_cell.angle_gamma   90.00
#
_symmetry.space_group_name_H-M   'P 1'
#
loop_
_entity.id
_entity.type
_entity.pdbx_description
1 polymer ?
#
loop_
_entity_poly.entity_id
_entity_poly.type
_entity_poly.pdbx_seq_one_letter_code
_entity_poly.pdbx_strand_id
1 'polypeptide(L)'
;MRYISTRGEAPSLDFVDVMLAGLARDGGLYVPERWPTIDRATVGNLAGKPYAEVAVEVIRPFVGDGIAEADLARMAREAYGSFRHPAVAPLTQLDPSLFVLELFHGPTLAFKDLAMQFVARLMDHVLHQRAERTTIVVATSGDTGGAAVEAFRGRAQVDVVVLFPQGRISEVQRRMMSTVPDSNVHALAIEGTFDDCQALVKAMFNHHAFRDRVRLSGVNSINWARVAIQVVYYFTAAVALGAPHRRIAFTVPTGNFGDVYAGYVASRMGLPIDRLVVATNVNDILVRTFATGTYEIRDVIATTSPSMDIQVSSNFERLLFDAYGRDAQAVRASMASLAQHRRFALSASAIKELRSLFTADRADEQESAAEIRAWVREADYCVDPHTAVALAVAEKEKRDPSVPMVVLSTAHPAKFPDAVKAACGVTPALPDTFADLGHRNERIVVLPADQTAVERYVTSVSRAAREGAAA
;
A
#
# COMPACT_ATOMS: atom_id res chain seq x y z
N MET A 1 6.62 21.55 -4.25
CA MET A 1 5.30 20.95 -4.58
C MET A 1 4.32 21.25 -3.45
N ARG A 2 3.07 21.65 -3.77
CA ARG A 2 1.99 21.81 -2.76
C ARG A 2 0.98 20.68 -2.89
N TYR A 3 0.34 20.35 -1.78
CA TYR A 3 -0.64 19.27 -1.67
C TYR A 3 -1.93 19.78 -1.10
N ILE A 4 -3.05 19.35 -1.67
CA ILE A 4 -4.41 19.75 -1.28
C ILE A 4 -5.21 18.53 -0.85
N SER A 5 -6.18 18.74 0.05
CA SER A 5 -7.12 17.69 0.45
C SER A 5 -8.17 17.43 -0.64
N THR A 6 -8.53 16.19 -0.87
CA THR A 6 -9.65 15.79 -1.73
C THR A 6 -10.99 16.37 -1.29
N ARG A 7 -11.11 16.78 -0.01
CA ARG A 7 -12.34 17.40 0.54
C ARG A 7 -12.25 18.92 0.66
N GLY A 8 -11.06 19.51 0.44
CA GLY A 8 -10.85 20.93 0.24
C GLY A 8 -10.95 21.84 1.46
N GLU A 9 -11.14 21.30 2.67
CA GLU A 9 -11.28 22.07 3.92
C GLU A 9 -10.01 22.04 4.79
N ALA A 10 -9.06 21.16 4.49
CA ALA A 10 -7.77 21.14 5.16
C ALA A 10 -6.76 22.11 4.49
N PRO A 11 -5.78 22.63 5.26
CA PRO A 11 -4.76 23.52 4.69
C PRO A 11 -3.91 22.79 3.66
N SER A 12 -3.45 23.54 2.64
CA SER A 12 -2.45 23.05 1.70
C SER A 12 -1.10 22.92 2.40
N LEU A 13 -0.43 21.76 2.22
CA LEU A 13 0.84 21.43 2.86
C LEU A 13 1.93 21.18 1.81
N ASP A 14 3.19 21.10 2.25
CA ASP A 14 4.29 20.57 1.46
C ASP A 14 4.37 19.03 1.62
N PHE A 15 5.31 18.38 0.90
CA PHE A 15 5.48 16.93 0.93
C PHE A 15 5.79 16.39 2.33
N VAL A 16 6.67 17.08 3.04
CA VAL A 16 7.15 16.65 4.35
C VAL A 16 6.01 16.65 5.37
N ASP A 17 5.24 17.73 5.40
CA ASP A 17 4.10 17.85 6.31
C ASP A 17 2.97 16.89 5.95
N VAL A 18 2.73 16.63 4.65
CA VAL A 18 1.76 15.61 4.20
C VAL A 18 2.18 14.20 4.62
N MET A 19 3.47 13.88 4.49
CA MET A 19 4.01 12.59 4.92
C MET A 19 3.83 12.39 6.43
N LEU A 20 4.11 13.41 7.23
CA LEU A 20 3.96 13.36 8.69
C LEU A 20 2.49 13.38 9.13
N ALA A 21 1.62 14.12 8.43
CA ALA A 21 0.19 14.17 8.75
C ALA A 21 -0.54 12.85 8.49
N GLY A 22 -0.15 12.12 7.44
CA GLY A 22 -0.75 10.87 7.00
C GLY A 22 -2.18 11.01 6.48
N LEU A 23 -3.04 11.75 7.17
CA LEU A 23 -4.45 12.00 6.84
C LEU A 23 -4.76 13.48 7.02
N ALA A 24 -5.56 14.06 6.10
CA ALA A 24 -5.99 15.45 6.21
C ALA A 24 -6.96 15.65 7.41
N ARG A 25 -6.94 16.87 8.00
CA ARG A 25 -7.77 17.17 9.19
C ARG A 25 -9.27 17.18 8.90
N ASP A 26 -9.66 17.37 7.65
CA ASP A 26 -11.04 17.29 7.17
C ASP A 26 -11.49 15.85 6.85
N GLY A 27 -10.64 14.86 7.12
CA GLY A 27 -10.85 13.46 6.81
C GLY A 27 -10.64 13.09 5.34
N GLY A 28 -10.25 14.06 4.49
CA GLY A 28 -9.87 13.85 3.10
C GLY A 28 -8.43 13.31 2.95
N LEU A 29 -8.07 13.04 1.72
CA LEU A 29 -6.76 12.51 1.37
C LEU A 29 -5.94 13.56 0.62
N TYR A 30 -4.65 13.67 0.94
CA TYR A 30 -3.78 14.60 0.21
C TYR A 30 -3.42 14.06 -1.17
N VAL A 31 -3.43 14.97 -2.15
CA VAL A 31 -2.93 14.78 -3.53
C VAL A 31 -2.10 16.01 -3.93
N PRO A 32 -1.14 15.90 -4.86
CA PRO A 32 -0.43 17.07 -5.35
C PRO A 32 -1.39 18.03 -6.05
N GLU A 33 -1.21 19.32 -5.86
CA GLU A 33 -2.03 20.36 -6.53
C GLU A 33 -1.92 20.25 -8.06
N ARG A 34 -0.75 19.84 -8.56
CA ARG A 34 -0.50 19.58 -9.98
C ARG A 34 0.28 18.28 -10.11
N TRP A 35 -0.05 17.49 -11.14
CA TRP A 35 0.74 16.31 -11.46
C TRP A 35 2.11 16.72 -12.00
N PRO A 36 3.21 16.23 -11.40
CA PRO A 36 4.52 16.37 -12.01
C PRO A 36 4.59 15.55 -13.30
N THR A 37 5.41 15.96 -14.24
CA THR A 37 5.63 15.24 -15.50
C THR A 37 7.09 14.87 -15.64
N ILE A 38 7.36 13.67 -16.18
CA ILE A 38 8.68 13.22 -16.61
C ILE A 38 8.62 13.08 -18.13
N ASP A 39 9.49 13.75 -18.84
CA ASP A 39 9.51 13.70 -20.30
C ASP A 39 10.02 12.36 -20.83
N ARG A 40 9.74 12.09 -22.12
CA ARG A 40 10.08 10.83 -22.78
C ARG A 40 11.59 10.52 -22.77
N ALA A 41 12.43 11.55 -22.89
CA ALA A 41 13.88 11.38 -22.88
C ALA A 41 14.36 10.93 -21.50
N THR A 42 13.86 11.60 -20.46
CA THR A 42 14.14 11.25 -19.05
C THR A 42 13.65 9.83 -18.73
N VAL A 43 12.43 9.43 -19.16
CA VAL A 43 11.95 8.05 -18.99
C VAL A 43 12.90 7.07 -19.69
N GLY A 44 13.34 7.33 -20.92
CA GLY A 44 14.30 6.47 -21.61
C GLY A 44 15.65 6.36 -20.89
N ASN A 45 16.11 7.45 -20.27
CA ASN A 45 17.37 7.48 -19.52
C ASN A 45 17.32 6.70 -18.19
N LEU A 46 16.15 6.24 -17.76
CA LEU A 46 16.03 5.34 -16.60
C LEU A 46 16.46 3.90 -16.92
N ALA A 47 16.56 3.53 -18.20
CA ALA A 47 16.94 2.19 -18.60
C ALA A 47 18.31 1.79 -18.04
N GLY A 48 18.38 0.61 -17.41
CA GLY A 48 19.60 0.07 -16.83
C GLY A 48 20.09 0.74 -15.54
N LYS A 49 19.41 1.78 -15.04
CA LYS A 49 19.75 2.39 -13.75
C LYS A 49 19.34 1.47 -12.59
N PRO A 50 20.13 1.46 -11.49
CA PRO A 50 19.74 0.82 -10.24
C PRO A 50 18.41 1.35 -9.71
N TYR A 51 17.61 0.48 -9.08
CA TYR A 51 16.28 0.85 -8.55
C TYR A 51 16.31 2.11 -7.65
N ALA A 52 17.32 2.24 -6.79
CA ALA A 52 17.47 3.39 -5.90
C ALA A 52 17.66 4.73 -6.67
N GLU A 53 18.34 4.70 -7.81
CA GLU A 53 18.52 5.89 -8.64
C GLU A 53 17.21 6.25 -9.37
N VAL A 54 16.51 5.25 -9.92
CA VAL A 54 15.18 5.45 -10.50
C VAL A 54 14.21 6.02 -9.45
N ALA A 55 14.29 5.52 -8.20
CA ALA A 55 13.46 6.03 -7.11
C ALA A 55 13.69 7.52 -6.84
N VAL A 56 14.93 7.98 -6.84
CA VAL A 56 15.24 9.42 -6.66
C VAL A 56 14.65 10.25 -7.80
N GLU A 57 14.85 9.86 -9.04
CA GLU A 57 14.35 10.59 -10.22
C GLU A 57 12.82 10.69 -10.23
N VAL A 58 12.12 9.60 -9.89
CA VAL A 58 10.66 9.54 -9.89
C VAL A 58 10.05 10.28 -8.71
N ILE A 59 10.71 10.26 -7.53
CA ILE A 59 10.14 10.82 -6.30
C ILE A 59 10.50 12.30 -6.12
N ARG A 60 11.67 12.73 -6.60
CA ARG A 60 12.14 14.12 -6.47
C ARG A 60 11.12 15.18 -6.86
N PRO A 61 10.36 15.06 -7.98
CA PRO A 61 9.34 16.03 -8.35
C PRO A 61 8.23 16.19 -7.29
N PHE A 62 7.93 15.14 -6.52
CA PHE A 62 6.96 15.19 -5.42
C PHE A 62 7.53 15.84 -4.17
N VAL A 63 8.79 15.56 -3.83
CA VAL A 63 9.47 16.06 -2.63
C VAL A 63 9.79 17.55 -2.76
N GLY A 64 10.17 18.01 -3.96
CA GLY A 64 10.64 19.37 -4.19
C GLY A 64 11.90 19.66 -3.35
N ASP A 65 11.97 20.86 -2.77
CA ASP A 65 13.11 21.31 -1.96
C ASP A 65 13.04 20.88 -0.49
N GLY A 66 12.00 20.10 -0.10
CA GLY A 66 11.77 19.69 1.28
C GLY A 66 12.82 18.72 1.86
N ILE A 67 13.56 18.02 1.00
CA ILE A 67 14.67 17.13 1.37
C ILE A 67 15.78 17.30 0.34
N ALA A 68 17.02 17.48 0.80
CA ALA A 68 18.17 17.62 -0.08
C ALA A 68 18.37 16.36 -0.95
N GLU A 69 18.74 16.52 -2.20
CA GLU A 69 18.90 15.41 -3.16
C GLU A 69 19.91 14.36 -2.68
N ALA A 70 21.01 14.79 -2.08
CA ALA A 70 22.03 13.89 -1.54
C ALA A 70 21.47 12.99 -0.41
N ASP A 71 20.62 13.55 0.47
CA ASP A 71 19.95 12.81 1.54
C ASP A 71 18.89 11.88 0.98
N LEU A 72 18.10 12.32 0.00
CA LEU A 72 17.12 11.50 -0.69
C LEU A 72 17.80 10.28 -1.33
N ALA A 73 18.90 10.50 -2.04
CA ALA A 73 19.69 9.44 -2.68
C ALA A 73 20.33 8.48 -1.67
N ARG A 74 20.85 8.99 -0.56
CA ARG A 74 21.39 8.15 0.52
C ARG A 74 20.29 7.26 1.10
N MET A 75 19.16 7.85 1.48
CA MET A 75 18.03 7.11 2.07
C MET A 75 17.42 6.09 1.10
N ALA A 76 17.36 6.38 -0.21
CA ALA A 76 16.93 5.42 -1.22
C ALA A 76 17.88 4.21 -1.29
N ARG A 77 19.21 4.45 -1.34
CA ARG A 77 20.20 3.34 -1.32
C ARG A 77 20.11 2.50 -0.06
N GLU A 78 19.95 3.13 1.10
CA GLU A 78 19.78 2.42 2.38
C GLU A 78 18.47 1.61 2.43
N ALA A 79 17.38 2.15 1.89
CA ALA A 79 16.10 1.47 1.85
C ALA A 79 16.14 0.22 0.97
N TYR A 80 16.60 0.38 -0.26
CA TYR A 80 16.59 -0.70 -1.25
C TYR A 80 17.77 -1.66 -1.13
N GLY A 81 18.84 -1.28 -0.42
CA GLY A 81 19.91 -2.17 -0.02
C GLY A 81 19.49 -3.27 0.96
N SER A 82 18.32 -3.16 1.59
CA SER A 82 17.76 -4.19 2.47
C SER A 82 17.00 -5.30 1.70
N PHE A 83 16.82 -5.16 0.39
CA PHE A 83 16.11 -6.14 -0.43
C PHE A 83 17.03 -7.29 -0.85
N ARG A 84 16.49 -8.51 -0.90
CA ARG A 84 17.24 -9.73 -1.20
C ARG A 84 17.60 -9.86 -2.68
N HIS A 85 16.85 -9.21 -3.58
CA HIS A 85 17.10 -9.26 -5.02
C HIS A 85 17.76 -7.94 -5.49
N PRO A 86 18.85 -7.98 -6.27
CA PRO A 86 19.56 -6.76 -6.70
C PRO A 86 18.72 -5.82 -7.57
N ALA A 87 17.77 -6.35 -8.33
CA ALA A 87 16.80 -5.53 -9.08
C ALA A 87 15.67 -4.97 -8.20
N VAL A 88 15.59 -5.32 -6.90
CA VAL A 88 14.56 -4.92 -5.94
C VAL A 88 13.16 -5.43 -6.31
N ALA A 89 12.70 -5.17 -7.53
CA ALA A 89 11.44 -5.62 -8.10
C ALA A 89 11.69 -6.23 -9.50
N PRO A 90 12.16 -7.49 -9.57
CA PRO A 90 12.43 -8.15 -10.85
C PRO A 90 11.15 -8.52 -11.59
N LEU A 91 11.28 -8.67 -12.92
CA LEU A 91 10.25 -9.20 -13.80
C LEU A 91 10.53 -10.67 -14.09
N THR A 92 9.52 -11.52 -13.90
CA THR A 92 9.51 -12.92 -14.35
C THR A 92 8.55 -13.05 -15.52
N GLN A 93 9.03 -13.56 -16.67
CA GLN A 93 8.21 -13.76 -17.85
C GLN A 93 7.51 -15.13 -17.77
N LEU A 94 6.19 -15.14 -17.87
CA LEU A 94 5.37 -16.36 -17.84
C LEU A 94 4.94 -16.83 -19.23
N ASP A 95 4.62 -15.90 -20.15
CA ASP A 95 4.33 -16.18 -21.56
C ASP A 95 4.93 -15.05 -22.44
N PRO A 96 4.80 -15.12 -23.80
CA PRO A 96 5.38 -14.09 -24.69
C PRO A 96 4.92 -12.65 -24.39
N SER A 97 3.79 -12.44 -23.72
CA SER A 97 3.22 -11.13 -23.42
C SER A 97 2.83 -10.93 -21.95
N LEU A 98 2.95 -11.96 -21.11
CA LEU A 98 2.59 -11.92 -19.69
C LEU A 98 3.83 -11.97 -18.82
N PHE A 99 3.92 -11.00 -17.93
CA PHE A 99 5.03 -10.83 -16.98
C PHE A 99 4.48 -10.69 -15.56
N VAL A 100 5.23 -11.19 -14.59
CA VAL A 100 4.98 -10.95 -13.15
C VAL A 100 6.05 -10.01 -12.64
N LEU A 101 5.63 -8.94 -11.99
CA LEU A 101 6.51 -8.03 -11.27
C LEU A 101 6.56 -8.46 -9.80
N GLU A 102 7.68 -9.03 -9.39
CA GLU A 102 7.86 -9.57 -8.04
C GLU A 102 8.19 -8.47 -7.04
N LEU A 103 7.21 -8.07 -6.25
CA LEU A 103 7.32 -6.97 -5.29
C LEU A 103 7.60 -7.44 -3.85
N PHE A 104 7.92 -8.71 -3.65
CA PHE A 104 8.02 -9.37 -2.35
C PHE A 104 9.47 -9.67 -1.90
N HIS A 105 10.48 -9.10 -2.54
CA HIS A 105 11.88 -9.31 -2.17
C HIS A 105 12.36 -8.46 -0.99
N GLY A 106 11.49 -7.66 -0.42
CA GLY A 106 11.77 -6.85 0.76
C GLY A 106 11.84 -7.64 2.06
N PRO A 107 12.19 -6.96 3.16
CA PRO A 107 12.43 -7.60 4.47
C PRO A 107 11.24 -8.36 5.05
N THR A 108 9.99 -8.03 4.67
CA THR A 108 8.79 -8.71 5.20
C THR A 108 7.99 -9.48 4.13
N LEU A 109 8.61 -9.73 2.98
CA LEU A 109 8.03 -10.58 1.94
C LEU A 109 6.71 -10.03 1.35
N ALA A 110 6.54 -8.70 1.31
CA ALA A 110 5.37 -8.05 0.73
C ALA A 110 5.73 -6.74 0.03
N PHE A 111 4.95 -6.35 -0.99
CA PHE A 111 5.14 -5.11 -1.75
C PHE A 111 5.17 -3.85 -0.88
N LYS A 112 4.57 -3.93 0.30
CA LYS A 112 4.51 -2.83 1.25
C LYS A 112 5.88 -2.39 1.72
N ASP A 113 6.88 -3.27 1.69
CA ASP A 113 8.28 -2.96 2.01
C ASP A 113 8.87 -1.89 1.10
N LEU A 114 8.52 -1.91 -0.20
CA LEU A 114 9.04 -0.95 -1.19
C LEU A 114 8.79 0.50 -0.78
N ALA A 115 7.59 0.76 -0.26
CA ALA A 115 7.27 2.09 0.24
C ALA A 115 7.70 2.30 1.70
N MET A 116 7.45 1.33 2.59
CA MET A 116 7.69 1.50 4.02
C MET A 116 9.16 1.70 4.37
N GLN A 117 10.08 0.95 3.73
CA GLN A 117 11.51 1.08 3.99
C GLN A 117 12.02 2.49 3.66
N PHE A 118 11.46 3.12 2.64
CA PHE A 118 11.85 4.48 2.26
C PHE A 118 11.12 5.53 3.10
N VAL A 119 9.80 5.42 3.30
CA VAL A 119 9.02 6.34 4.14
C VAL A 119 9.60 6.42 5.55
N ALA A 120 9.98 5.28 6.15
CA ALA A 120 10.53 5.27 7.50
C ALA A 120 11.82 6.07 7.61
N ARG A 121 12.70 6.01 6.59
CA ARG A 121 13.93 6.80 6.56
C ARG A 121 13.66 8.27 6.34
N LEU A 122 12.72 8.60 5.45
CA LEU A 122 12.32 9.99 5.22
C LEU A 122 11.72 10.61 6.48
N MET A 123 10.81 9.90 7.16
CA MET A 123 10.20 10.39 8.40
C MET A 123 11.22 10.58 9.51
N ASP A 124 12.07 9.59 9.76
CA ASP A 124 13.10 9.64 10.80
C ASP A 124 14.10 10.78 10.56
N HIS A 125 14.53 10.98 9.29
CA HIS A 125 15.41 12.08 8.90
C HIS A 125 14.77 13.45 9.17
N VAL A 126 13.53 13.65 8.75
CA VAL A 126 12.82 14.92 8.94
C VAL A 126 12.55 15.20 10.41
N LEU A 127 12.09 14.21 11.16
CA LEU A 127 11.83 14.34 12.59
C LEU A 127 13.12 14.64 13.38
N HIS A 128 14.24 14.03 12.97
CA HIS A 128 15.55 14.34 13.55
C HIS A 128 15.95 15.81 13.31
N GLN A 129 15.79 16.30 12.07
CA GLN A 129 16.08 17.71 11.74
C GLN A 129 15.19 18.70 12.52
N ARG A 130 13.93 18.33 12.78
CA ARG A 130 12.97 19.14 13.53
C ARG A 130 13.11 18.99 15.06
N ALA A 131 13.97 18.09 15.54
CA ALA A 131 14.04 17.69 16.94
C ALA A 131 12.66 17.24 17.49
N GLU A 132 11.89 16.53 16.67
CA GLU A 132 10.55 16.06 16.98
C GLU A 132 10.48 14.54 17.04
N ARG A 133 9.46 14.02 17.73
CA ARG A 133 9.09 12.61 17.77
C ARG A 133 7.65 12.42 17.36
N THR A 134 7.32 11.22 16.88
CA THR A 134 5.96 10.83 16.52
C THR A 134 5.65 9.43 17.00
N THR A 135 4.38 9.14 17.22
CA THR A 135 3.88 7.78 17.43
C THR A 135 3.03 7.36 16.25
N ILE A 136 3.41 6.28 15.60
CA ILE A 136 2.66 5.68 14.51
C ILE A 136 1.74 4.61 15.09
N VAL A 137 0.45 4.67 14.74
CA VAL A 137 -0.51 3.61 15.06
C VAL A 137 -1.09 3.04 13.75
N VAL A 138 -1.01 1.72 13.60
CA VAL A 138 -1.39 1.01 12.38
C VAL A 138 -2.37 -0.11 12.69
N ALA A 139 -3.57 -0.09 12.10
CA ALA A 139 -4.41 -1.28 12.03
C ALA A 139 -3.97 -2.15 10.85
N THR A 140 -3.88 -3.46 11.07
CA THR A 140 -3.37 -4.38 10.04
C THR A 140 -4.10 -5.72 10.02
N SER A 141 -4.28 -6.26 8.82
CA SER A 141 -4.65 -7.67 8.58
C SER A 141 -3.41 -8.58 8.44
N GLY A 142 -2.20 -8.06 8.74
CA GLY A 142 -0.94 -8.80 8.72
C GLY A 142 0.20 -8.04 8.03
N ASP A 143 0.18 -7.92 6.70
CA ASP A 143 1.32 -7.41 5.90
C ASP A 143 1.71 -5.97 6.20
N THR A 144 0.73 -5.06 6.33
CA THR A 144 1.03 -3.64 6.59
C THR A 144 1.71 -3.45 7.94
N GLY A 145 1.27 -4.21 8.95
CA GLY A 145 1.89 -4.19 10.28
C GLY A 145 3.31 -4.70 10.26
N GLY A 146 3.56 -5.85 9.62
CA GLY A 146 4.90 -6.40 9.46
C GLY A 146 5.84 -5.42 8.77
N ALA A 147 5.42 -4.83 7.65
CA ALA A 147 6.21 -3.84 6.91
C ALA A 147 6.47 -2.57 7.74
N ALA A 148 5.49 -2.09 8.52
CA ALA A 148 5.66 -0.93 9.40
C ALA A 148 6.66 -1.23 10.53
N VAL A 149 6.48 -2.35 11.22
CA VAL A 149 7.38 -2.77 12.30
C VAL A 149 8.82 -2.87 11.81
N GLU A 150 9.06 -3.58 10.71
CA GLU A 150 10.42 -3.78 10.19
C GLU A 150 11.05 -2.47 9.69
N ALA A 151 10.28 -1.57 9.08
CA ALA A 151 10.80 -0.31 8.58
C ALA A 151 11.14 0.69 9.70
N PHE A 152 10.36 0.70 10.78
CA PHE A 152 10.49 1.67 11.87
C PHE A 152 11.22 1.13 13.11
N ARG A 153 11.51 -0.16 13.18
CA ARG A 153 12.29 -0.71 14.31
C ARG A 153 13.62 0.01 14.46
N GLY A 154 14.00 0.29 15.72
CA GLY A 154 15.24 0.98 16.04
C GLY A 154 15.31 2.46 15.66
N ARG A 155 14.25 3.07 15.08
CA ARG A 155 14.24 4.50 14.75
C ARG A 155 14.15 5.35 16.00
N ALA A 156 15.07 6.33 16.10
CA ALA A 156 15.18 7.15 17.31
C ALA A 156 13.98 8.08 17.51
N GLN A 157 13.36 8.56 16.41
CA GLN A 157 12.31 9.58 16.47
C GLN A 157 10.89 9.01 16.38
N VAL A 158 10.73 7.69 16.25
CA VAL A 158 9.42 7.07 15.97
C VAL A 158 9.14 5.92 16.93
N ASP A 159 7.97 5.93 17.56
CA ASP A 159 7.37 4.75 18.19
C ASP A 159 6.34 4.16 17.25
N VAL A 160 6.27 2.84 17.14
CA VAL A 160 5.30 2.15 16.30
C VAL A 160 4.45 1.17 17.10
N VAL A 161 3.14 1.32 16.99
CA VAL A 161 2.14 0.46 17.63
C VAL A 161 1.28 -0.16 16.56
N VAL A 162 1.30 -1.49 16.46
CA VAL A 162 0.48 -2.24 15.48
C VAL A 162 -0.68 -2.92 16.17
N LEU A 163 -1.89 -2.69 15.67
CA LEU A 163 -3.13 -3.32 16.12
C LEU A 163 -3.54 -4.38 15.12
N PHE A 164 -3.72 -5.60 15.56
CA PHE A 164 -4.19 -6.71 14.74
C PHE A 164 -5.24 -7.56 15.48
N PRO A 165 -6.19 -8.17 14.75
CA PRO A 165 -7.23 -8.99 15.38
C PRO A 165 -6.64 -10.28 15.94
N GLN A 166 -6.92 -10.57 17.21
CA GLN A 166 -6.41 -11.75 17.90
C GLN A 166 -6.85 -13.04 17.19
N GLY A 167 -5.88 -13.90 16.87
CA GLY A 167 -6.13 -15.21 16.26
C GLY A 167 -6.67 -15.20 14.83
N ARG A 168 -6.64 -14.03 14.12
CA ARG A 168 -7.23 -13.86 12.79
C ARG A 168 -6.23 -13.46 11.70
N ILE A 169 -4.94 -13.62 11.94
CA ILE A 169 -3.85 -13.43 10.97
C ILE A 169 -2.98 -14.69 10.94
N SER A 170 -2.23 -14.90 9.85
CA SER A 170 -1.35 -16.07 9.76
C SER A 170 -0.26 -16.03 10.82
N GLU A 171 0.24 -17.20 11.22
CA GLU A 171 1.32 -17.30 12.21
C GLU A 171 2.58 -16.56 11.73
N VAL A 172 2.91 -16.70 10.47
CA VAL A 172 4.07 -16.00 9.86
C VAL A 172 3.92 -14.49 10.00
N GLN A 173 2.76 -13.93 9.65
CA GLN A 173 2.51 -12.49 9.76
C GLN A 173 2.54 -12.01 11.22
N ARG A 174 1.93 -12.77 12.14
CA ARG A 174 1.95 -12.45 13.57
C ARG A 174 3.38 -12.42 14.10
N ARG A 175 4.18 -13.45 13.82
CA ARG A 175 5.55 -13.53 14.30
C ARG A 175 6.45 -12.46 13.72
N MET A 176 6.27 -12.07 12.46
CA MET A 176 7.01 -10.93 11.86
C MET A 176 6.77 -9.61 12.61
N MET A 177 5.61 -9.43 13.27
CA MET A 177 5.31 -8.22 14.04
C MET A 177 5.70 -8.33 15.51
N SER A 178 5.56 -9.51 16.10
CA SER A 178 5.63 -9.70 17.55
C SER A 178 6.99 -10.16 18.07
N THR A 179 7.88 -10.62 17.21
CA THR A 179 9.21 -11.11 17.60
C THR A 179 10.34 -10.10 17.51
N VAL A 180 10.03 -8.86 17.14
CA VAL A 180 11.00 -7.77 17.04
C VAL A 180 11.36 -7.26 18.44
N PRO A 181 12.66 -7.26 18.83
CA PRO A 181 13.07 -6.94 20.19
C PRO A 181 13.17 -5.43 20.49
N ASP A 182 13.13 -4.60 19.46
CA ASP A 182 13.35 -3.14 19.57
C ASP A 182 12.31 -2.48 20.48
N SER A 183 12.78 -1.57 21.36
CA SER A 183 11.96 -0.97 22.42
C SER A 183 10.90 0.02 21.91
N ASN A 184 11.05 0.49 20.67
CA ASN A 184 10.11 1.38 20.02
C ASN A 184 8.99 0.67 19.26
N VAL A 185 8.92 -0.68 19.33
CA VAL A 185 7.94 -1.52 18.63
C VAL A 185 6.99 -2.17 19.62
N HIS A 186 5.69 -2.03 19.38
CA HIS A 186 4.63 -2.54 20.24
C HIS A 186 3.56 -3.27 19.41
N ALA A 187 3.35 -4.56 19.68
CA ALA A 187 2.38 -5.41 19.02
C ALA A 187 1.15 -5.62 19.92
N LEU A 188 -0.01 -5.12 19.49
CA LEU A 188 -1.27 -5.23 20.23
C LEU A 188 -2.22 -6.17 19.51
N ALA A 189 -2.56 -7.28 20.14
CA ALA A 189 -3.64 -8.17 19.71
C ALA A 189 -4.96 -7.65 20.31
N ILE A 190 -5.90 -7.29 19.44
CA ILE A 190 -7.21 -6.77 19.82
C ILE A 190 -8.22 -7.91 19.83
N GLU A 191 -8.96 -8.06 20.94
CA GLU A 191 -10.09 -8.96 21.06
C GLU A 191 -11.27 -8.47 20.21
N GLY A 192 -11.21 -8.74 18.89
CA GLY A 192 -12.15 -8.22 17.90
C GLY A 192 -11.80 -8.63 16.48
N THR A 193 -12.32 -7.88 15.55
CA THR A 193 -12.11 -8.04 14.10
C THR A 193 -11.09 -7.04 13.56
N PHE A 194 -10.72 -7.16 12.29
CA PHE A 194 -9.89 -6.15 11.62
C PHE A 194 -10.63 -4.81 11.51
N ASP A 195 -11.96 -4.83 11.32
CA ASP A 195 -12.78 -3.61 11.28
C ASP A 195 -12.78 -2.89 12.63
N ASP A 196 -12.79 -3.64 13.76
CA ASP A 196 -12.62 -3.06 15.09
C ASP A 196 -11.26 -2.37 15.25
N CYS A 197 -10.18 -3.00 14.77
CA CYS A 197 -8.85 -2.37 14.77
C CYS A 197 -8.84 -1.06 13.95
N GLN A 198 -9.47 -1.06 12.78
CA GLN A 198 -9.58 0.13 11.93
C GLN A 198 -10.42 1.23 12.59
N ALA A 199 -11.55 0.85 13.22
CA ALA A 199 -12.42 1.78 13.94
C ALA A 199 -11.67 2.45 15.09
N LEU A 200 -10.90 1.69 15.87
CA LEU A 200 -10.03 2.22 16.94
C LEU A 200 -9.02 3.24 16.41
N VAL A 201 -8.31 2.91 15.32
CA VAL A 201 -7.36 3.85 14.71
C VAL A 201 -8.04 5.13 14.23
N LYS A 202 -9.19 5.02 13.56
CA LYS A 202 -9.98 6.20 13.12
C LYS A 202 -10.44 7.05 14.31
N ALA A 203 -10.92 6.41 15.38
CA ALA A 203 -11.35 7.11 16.59
C ALA A 203 -10.19 7.88 17.25
N MET A 204 -9.01 7.27 17.34
CA MET A 204 -7.79 7.91 17.84
C MET A 204 -7.37 9.12 16.99
N PHE A 205 -7.45 9.05 15.66
CA PHE A 205 -7.18 10.18 14.77
C PHE A 205 -8.19 11.34 14.94
N ASN A 206 -9.45 11.03 15.26
CA ASN A 206 -10.50 12.01 15.51
C ASN A 206 -10.47 12.57 16.94
N HIS A 207 -9.81 11.89 17.88
CA HIS A 207 -9.61 12.39 19.23
C HIS A 207 -8.42 13.36 19.26
N HIS A 208 -8.67 14.63 18.92
CA HIS A 208 -7.61 15.63 18.71
C HIS A 208 -6.67 15.80 19.91
N ALA A 209 -7.19 15.81 21.15
CA ALA A 209 -6.36 15.93 22.33
C ALA A 209 -5.36 14.77 22.48
N PHE A 210 -5.78 13.54 22.20
CA PHE A 210 -4.91 12.38 22.18
C PHE A 210 -3.92 12.44 21.00
N ARG A 211 -4.44 12.71 19.78
CA ARG A 211 -3.63 12.85 18.55
C ARG A 211 -2.48 13.82 18.73
N ASP A 212 -2.76 15.02 19.26
CA ASP A 212 -1.76 16.06 19.44
C ASP A 212 -0.76 15.68 20.56
N ARG A 213 -1.23 15.06 21.66
CA ARG A 213 -0.39 14.62 22.78
C ARG A 213 0.67 13.59 22.37
N VAL A 214 0.30 12.58 21.58
CA VAL A 214 1.23 11.52 21.14
C VAL A 214 1.88 11.87 19.78
N ARG A 215 1.56 13.03 19.21
CA ARG A 215 1.94 13.44 17.85
C ARG A 215 1.65 12.30 16.87
N LEU A 216 0.37 11.88 16.86
CA LEU A 216 -0.10 10.70 16.13
C LEU A 216 0.10 10.87 14.63
N SER A 217 0.77 9.91 14.02
CA SER A 217 0.92 9.78 12.58
C SER A 217 0.44 8.41 12.09
N GLY A 218 0.20 8.29 10.80
CA GLY A 218 -0.25 7.05 10.16
C GLY A 218 0.53 6.75 8.89
N VAL A 219 0.89 5.49 8.73
CA VAL A 219 1.59 4.99 7.54
C VAL A 219 0.77 3.96 6.77
N ASN A 220 -0.56 3.96 6.95
CA ASN A 220 -1.48 3.14 6.17
C ASN A 220 -1.46 3.54 4.67
N SER A 221 -2.15 2.78 3.83
CA SER A 221 -2.20 2.99 2.38
C SER A 221 -2.66 4.40 1.95
N ILE A 222 -3.34 5.13 2.84
CA ILE A 222 -3.81 6.50 2.61
C ILE A 222 -2.72 7.57 2.71
N ASN A 223 -1.56 7.27 3.32
CA ASN A 223 -0.44 8.21 3.37
C ASN A 223 0.09 8.46 1.96
N TRP A 224 0.13 9.73 1.55
CA TRP A 224 0.57 10.11 0.21
C TRP A 224 2.00 9.66 -0.12
N ALA A 225 2.93 9.75 0.83
CA ALA A 225 4.31 9.34 0.59
C ALA A 225 4.40 7.85 0.20
N ARG A 226 3.52 7.00 0.76
CA ARG A 226 3.45 5.60 0.33
C ARG A 226 3.02 5.45 -1.12
N VAL A 227 1.98 6.19 -1.54
CA VAL A 227 1.51 6.17 -2.94
C VAL A 227 2.61 6.68 -3.87
N ALA A 228 3.24 7.80 -3.55
CA ALA A 228 4.30 8.39 -4.37
C ALA A 228 5.48 7.43 -4.58
N ILE A 229 5.89 6.71 -3.54
CA ILE A 229 7.00 5.76 -3.62
C ILE A 229 6.61 4.51 -4.43
N GLN A 230 5.35 4.10 -4.40
CA GLN A 230 4.86 2.98 -5.20
C GLN A 230 4.86 3.28 -6.72
N VAL A 231 4.91 4.53 -7.13
CA VAL A 231 5.04 4.91 -8.54
C VAL A 231 6.32 4.35 -9.16
N VAL A 232 7.39 4.19 -8.37
CA VAL A 232 8.72 3.81 -8.84
C VAL A 232 8.74 2.48 -9.59
N TYR A 233 8.10 1.44 -9.05
CA TYR A 233 8.14 0.12 -9.68
C TYR A 233 7.32 0.05 -10.97
N TYR A 234 6.36 0.92 -11.19
CA TYR A 234 5.70 1.05 -12.50
C TYR A 234 6.69 1.58 -13.55
N PHE A 235 7.50 2.57 -13.19
CA PHE A 235 8.55 3.09 -14.07
C PHE A 235 9.61 2.03 -14.36
N THR A 236 10.14 1.35 -13.33
CA THR A 236 11.18 0.33 -13.52
C THR A 236 10.70 -0.83 -14.39
N ALA A 237 9.50 -1.34 -14.14
CA ALA A 237 8.90 -2.40 -14.95
C ALA A 237 8.66 -1.96 -16.40
N ALA A 238 8.06 -0.78 -16.60
CA ALA A 238 7.76 -0.29 -17.95
C ALA A 238 9.03 -0.03 -18.76
N VAL A 239 10.05 0.56 -18.16
CA VAL A 239 11.33 0.84 -18.83
C VAL A 239 12.05 -0.46 -19.21
N ALA A 240 12.03 -1.46 -18.34
CA ALA A 240 12.59 -2.79 -18.64
C ALA A 240 11.90 -3.47 -19.83
N LEU A 241 10.63 -3.14 -20.09
CA LEU A 241 9.82 -3.68 -21.20
C LEU A 241 9.74 -2.76 -22.43
N GLY A 242 10.52 -1.68 -22.47
CA GLY A 242 10.71 -0.84 -23.65
C GLY A 242 10.02 0.53 -23.61
N ALA A 243 9.47 0.98 -22.47
CA ALA A 243 9.04 2.37 -22.35
C ALA A 243 10.26 3.31 -22.50
N PRO A 244 10.08 4.51 -23.07
CA PRO A 244 8.84 5.16 -23.50
C PRO A 244 8.33 4.78 -24.91
N HIS A 245 8.97 3.84 -25.60
CA HIS A 245 8.66 3.49 -26.98
C HIS A 245 7.57 2.42 -27.10
N ARG A 246 7.28 1.73 -26.02
CA ARG A 246 6.25 0.69 -25.93
C ARG A 246 5.25 1.03 -24.82
N ARG A 247 3.96 0.79 -25.08
CA ARG A 247 2.91 0.88 -24.05
C ARG A 247 2.90 -0.40 -23.21
N ILE A 248 2.57 -0.29 -21.95
CA ILE A 248 2.54 -1.40 -20.99
C ILE A 248 1.20 -1.42 -20.27
N ALA A 249 0.58 -2.59 -20.15
CA ALA A 249 -0.61 -2.80 -19.33
C ALA A 249 -0.22 -3.41 -17.98
N PHE A 250 -0.97 -3.09 -16.94
CA PHE A 250 -0.74 -3.62 -15.59
C PHE A 250 -2.03 -4.20 -15.01
N THR A 251 -1.95 -5.43 -14.46
CA THR A 251 -3.02 -6.02 -13.63
C THR A 251 -2.60 -5.99 -12.17
N VAL A 252 -3.43 -5.38 -11.34
CA VAL A 252 -3.06 -5.06 -9.96
C VAL A 252 -4.05 -5.70 -8.99
N PRO A 253 -3.60 -6.63 -8.10
CA PRO A 253 -4.43 -7.14 -7.02
C PRO A 253 -4.83 -5.97 -6.10
N THR A 254 -6.12 -5.69 -6.01
CA THR A 254 -6.60 -4.43 -5.48
C THR A 254 -7.56 -4.61 -4.31
N GLY A 255 -7.16 -4.08 -3.14
CA GLY A 255 -8.03 -3.81 -2.00
C GLY A 255 -8.21 -2.29 -1.84
N ASN A 256 -7.36 -1.63 -1.06
CA ASN A 256 -7.43 -0.20 -0.73
C ASN A 256 -7.09 0.77 -1.89
N PHE A 257 -6.96 0.28 -3.11
CA PHE A 257 -6.68 1.08 -4.32
C PHE A 257 -5.34 1.84 -4.32
N GLY A 258 -4.50 1.67 -3.33
CA GLY A 258 -3.24 2.43 -3.20
C GLY A 258 -2.25 2.11 -4.29
N ASP A 259 -2.06 0.82 -4.56
CA ASP A 259 -1.13 0.30 -5.55
C ASP A 259 -1.55 0.69 -6.98
N VAL A 260 -2.76 0.32 -7.39
CA VAL A 260 -3.25 0.67 -8.73
C VAL A 260 -3.38 2.19 -8.94
N TYR A 261 -3.62 2.95 -7.88
CA TYR A 261 -3.58 4.42 -7.93
C TYR A 261 -2.16 4.95 -8.18
N ALA A 262 -1.13 4.29 -7.68
CA ALA A 262 0.26 4.63 -8.03
C ALA A 262 0.53 4.40 -9.53
N GLY A 263 -0.07 3.38 -10.13
CA GLY A 263 -0.07 3.19 -11.60
C GLY A 263 -0.77 4.34 -12.33
N TYR A 264 -1.92 4.79 -11.82
CA TYR A 264 -2.58 6.00 -12.34
C TYR A 264 -1.68 7.23 -12.26
N VAL A 265 -1.04 7.45 -11.13
CA VAL A 265 -0.08 8.55 -10.94
C VAL A 265 1.07 8.44 -11.94
N ALA A 266 1.63 7.24 -12.16
CA ALA A 266 2.67 7.00 -13.17
C ALA A 266 2.20 7.42 -14.57
N SER A 267 0.97 7.09 -14.96
CA SER A 267 0.35 7.53 -16.20
C SER A 267 0.25 9.06 -16.29
N ARG A 268 -0.19 9.71 -15.20
CA ARG A 268 -0.26 11.20 -15.13
C ARG A 268 1.11 11.86 -15.21
N MET A 269 2.15 11.16 -14.80
CA MET A 269 3.55 11.62 -14.91
C MET A 269 4.16 11.41 -16.30
N GLY A 270 3.46 10.77 -17.22
CA GLY A 270 3.89 10.57 -18.61
C GLY A 270 4.39 9.17 -18.96
N LEU A 271 4.27 8.19 -18.04
CA LEU A 271 4.56 6.80 -18.37
C LEU A 271 3.50 6.27 -19.35
N PRO A 272 3.90 5.63 -20.48
CA PRO A 272 2.96 5.17 -21.49
C PRO A 272 2.22 3.89 -21.05
N ILE A 273 1.29 4.05 -20.12
CA ILE A 273 0.42 2.97 -19.68
C ILE A 273 -0.72 2.80 -20.68
N ASP A 274 -0.93 1.57 -21.13
CA ASP A 274 -2.04 1.21 -22.00
C ASP A 274 -3.33 1.06 -21.20
N ARG A 275 -3.26 0.31 -20.11
CA ARG A 275 -4.39 -0.05 -19.27
C ARG A 275 -3.95 -0.39 -17.86
N LEU A 276 -4.82 -0.08 -16.89
CA LEU A 276 -4.74 -0.53 -15.52
C LEU A 276 -5.93 -1.45 -15.23
N VAL A 277 -5.68 -2.72 -14.99
CA VAL A 277 -6.69 -3.72 -14.67
C VAL A 277 -6.78 -3.88 -13.16
N VAL A 278 -7.94 -3.52 -12.63
CA VAL A 278 -8.24 -3.68 -11.19
C VAL A 278 -8.71 -5.11 -10.97
N ALA A 279 -7.91 -5.92 -10.31
CA ALA A 279 -8.25 -7.29 -9.97
C ALA A 279 -8.72 -7.38 -8.51
N THR A 280 -9.93 -7.90 -8.28
CA THR A 280 -10.47 -8.11 -6.93
C THR A 280 -10.79 -9.59 -6.69
N ASN A 281 -10.90 -10.00 -5.44
CA ASN A 281 -11.56 -11.25 -5.07
C ASN A 281 -13.09 -11.06 -5.09
N VAL A 282 -13.83 -11.93 -4.44
CA VAL A 282 -15.32 -11.85 -4.37
C VAL A 282 -15.83 -10.58 -3.67
N ASN A 283 -14.97 -9.84 -2.97
CA ASN A 283 -15.26 -8.52 -2.42
C ASN A 283 -15.12 -7.46 -3.52
N ASP A 284 -16.07 -7.42 -4.43
CA ASP A 284 -16.00 -6.85 -5.77
C ASP A 284 -16.55 -5.41 -5.90
N ILE A 285 -16.51 -4.61 -4.85
CA ILE A 285 -17.10 -3.25 -4.86
C ILE A 285 -16.57 -2.41 -6.04
N LEU A 286 -15.27 -2.48 -6.33
CA LEU A 286 -14.65 -1.75 -7.44
C LEU A 286 -15.16 -2.27 -8.79
N VAL A 287 -15.21 -3.59 -9.00
CA VAL A 287 -15.71 -4.20 -10.24
C VAL A 287 -17.14 -3.75 -10.52
N ARG A 288 -18.02 -3.83 -9.50
CA ARG A 288 -19.41 -3.35 -9.61
C ARG A 288 -19.48 -1.84 -9.92
N THR A 289 -18.59 -1.07 -9.30
CA THR A 289 -18.54 0.38 -9.53
C THR A 289 -18.12 0.69 -10.97
N PHE A 290 -17.10 0.05 -11.49
CA PHE A 290 -16.69 0.22 -12.89
C PHE A 290 -17.76 -0.28 -13.86
N ALA A 291 -18.49 -1.34 -13.53
CA ALA A 291 -19.57 -1.88 -14.37
C ALA A 291 -20.83 -1.03 -14.37
N THR A 292 -21.27 -0.51 -13.21
CA THR A 292 -22.58 0.11 -13.05
C THR A 292 -22.57 1.64 -12.84
N GLY A 293 -21.41 2.19 -12.45
CA GLY A 293 -21.30 3.58 -11.99
C GLY A 293 -21.79 3.79 -10.55
N THR A 294 -22.16 2.73 -9.82
CA THR A 294 -22.63 2.82 -8.43
C THR A 294 -21.63 2.19 -7.47
N TYR A 295 -21.15 2.97 -6.53
CA TYR A 295 -20.30 2.50 -5.42
C TYR A 295 -21.21 2.16 -4.24
N GLU A 296 -21.35 0.86 -3.93
CA GLU A 296 -22.29 0.36 -2.92
C GLU A 296 -21.62 -0.67 -2.01
N ILE A 297 -21.63 -0.39 -0.70
CA ILE A 297 -21.06 -1.27 0.33
C ILE A 297 -21.97 -2.48 0.54
N ARG A 298 -21.37 -3.68 0.49
CA ARG A 298 -21.97 -4.96 0.88
C ARG A 298 -21.25 -5.55 2.09
N ASP A 299 -21.66 -6.71 2.54
CA ASP A 299 -20.94 -7.42 3.58
C ASP A 299 -19.62 -7.97 3.05
N VAL A 300 -18.60 -8.00 3.91
CA VAL A 300 -17.28 -8.55 3.58
C VAL A 300 -17.33 -10.07 3.72
N ILE A 301 -16.77 -10.75 2.72
CA ILE A 301 -16.60 -12.20 2.71
C ILE A 301 -15.12 -12.49 2.96
N ALA A 302 -14.81 -13.30 3.98
CA ALA A 302 -13.44 -13.71 4.26
C ALA A 302 -12.94 -14.68 3.18
N THR A 303 -11.72 -14.46 2.69
CA THR A 303 -11.08 -15.23 1.61
C THR A 303 -9.65 -15.64 1.95
N THR A 304 -9.00 -16.38 1.06
CA THR A 304 -7.56 -16.69 1.15
C THR A 304 -6.67 -15.52 0.77
N SER A 305 -7.22 -14.42 0.23
CA SER A 305 -6.52 -13.16 -0.11
C SER A 305 -6.96 -12.00 0.80
N PRO A 306 -6.69 -12.05 2.13
CA PRO A 306 -7.33 -11.19 3.14
C PRO A 306 -7.03 -9.69 2.99
N SER A 307 -5.95 -9.30 2.31
CA SER A 307 -5.67 -7.87 2.04
C SER A 307 -6.64 -7.23 1.05
N MET A 308 -7.45 -8.05 0.36
CA MET A 308 -8.48 -7.64 -0.59
C MET A 308 -9.90 -7.77 0.00
N ASP A 309 -10.07 -8.29 1.24
CA ASP A 309 -11.34 -8.48 1.91
C ASP A 309 -11.86 -7.16 2.47
N ILE A 310 -12.25 -6.26 1.58
CA ILE A 310 -12.73 -4.93 1.92
C ILE A 310 -13.94 -4.52 1.06
N GLN A 311 -14.78 -3.64 1.61
CA GLN A 311 -15.90 -3.01 0.90
C GLN A 311 -15.80 -1.47 0.89
N VAL A 312 -14.72 -0.90 1.47
CA VAL A 312 -14.40 0.53 1.34
C VAL A 312 -12.95 0.67 0.88
N SER A 313 -12.78 1.01 -0.38
CA SER A 313 -11.48 1.16 -1.02
C SER A 313 -10.97 2.59 -0.84
N SER A 314 -10.15 2.81 0.19
CA SER A 314 -9.85 4.14 0.73
C SER A 314 -9.26 5.11 -0.31
N ASN A 315 -8.31 4.65 -1.15
CA ASN A 315 -7.66 5.53 -2.13
C ASN A 315 -8.50 5.80 -3.38
N PHE A 316 -9.64 5.12 -3.54
CA PHE A 316 -10.57 5.41 -4.63
C PHE A 316 -11.10 6.86 -4.55
N GLU A 317 -11.18 7.45 -3.35
CA GLU A 317 -11.51 8.86 -3.15
C GLU A 317 -10.57 9.81 -3.92
N ARG A 318 -9.28 9.48 -4.03
CA ARG A 318 -8.32 10.26 -4.82
C ARG A 318 -8.62 10.21 -6.31
N LEU A 319 -8.98 9.03 -6.82
CA LEU A 319 -9.36 8.89 -8.22
C LEU A 319 -10.69 9.59 -8.52
N LEU A 320 -11.65 9.52 -7.60
CA LEU A 320 -12.91 10.28 -7.72
C LEU A 320 -12.68 11.78 -7.78
N PHE A 321 -11.76 12.30 -6.95
CA PHE A 321 -11.42 13.73 -6.96
C PHE A 321 -10.96 14.19 -8.36
N ASP A 322 -10.05 13.45 -8.99
CA ASP A 322 -9.61 13.77 -10.34
C ASP A 322 -10.75 13.57 -11.38
N ALA A 323 -11.53 12.49 -11.29
CA ALA A 323 -12.63 12.20 -12.19
C ALA A 323 -13.79 13.25 -12.10
N TYR A 324 -13.92 13.93 -10.97
CA TYR A 324 -14.83 15.05 -10.79
C TYR A 324 -14.18 16.41 -11.15
N GLY A 325 -13.05 16.41 -11.87
CA GLY A 325 -12.35 17.66 -12.25
C GLY A 325 -11.77 18.39 -11.04
N ARG A 326 -11.48 17.67 -9.96
CA ARG A 326 -10.97 18.18 -8.68
C ARG A 326 -11.99 19.02 -7.89
N ASP A 327 -13.26 18.72 -8.07
CA ASP A 327 -14.35 19.32 -7.29
C ASP A 327 -14.46 18.65 -5.91
N ALA A 328 -13.92 19.32 -4.89
CA ALA A 328 -13.95 18.87 -3.51
C ALA A 328 -15.38 18.78 -2.94
N GLN A 329 -16.32 19.61 -3.42
CA GLN A 329 -17.72 19.57 -2.98
C GLN A 329 -18.39 18.28 -3.47
N ALA A 330 -18.16 17.88 -4.71
CA ALA A 330 -18.68 16.63 -5.27
C ALA A 330 -18.12 15.40 -4.50
N VAL A 331 -16.84 15.43 -4.12
CA VAL A 331 -16.26 14.37 -3.28
C VAL A 331 -16.90 14.33 -1.90
N ARG A 332 -17.06 15.48 -1.22
CA ARG A 332 -17.75 15.53 0.09
C ARG A 332 -19.18 14.98 0.01
N ALA A 333 -19.92 15.35 -1.02
CA ALA A 333 -21.28 14.85 -1.22
C ALA A 333 -21.31 13.32 -1.40
N SER A 334 -20.38 12.77 -2.19
CA SER A 334 -20.24 11.32 -2.38
C SER A 334 -19.89 10.60 -1.08
N MET A 335 -18.94 11.13 -0.30
CA MET A 335 -18.53 10.55 0.98
C MET A 335 -19.63 10.65 2.05
N ALA A 336 -20.38 11.75 2.08
CA ALA A 336 -21.56 11.90 2.96
C ALA A 336 -22.66 10.89 2.59
N SER A 337 -22.96 10.72 1.30
CA SER A 337 -23.91 9.70 0.83
C SER A 337 -23.45 8.28 1.20
N LEU A 338 -22.16 7.98 1.06
CA LEU A 338 -21.60 6.69 1.46
C LEU A 338 -21.79 6.42 2.96
N ALA A 339 -21.57 7.44 3.79
CA ALA A 339 -21.72 7.33 5.25
C ALA A 339 -23.20 7.15 5.66
N GLN A 340 -24.13 7.84 5.00
CA GLN A 340 -25.55 7.83 5.35
C GLN A 340 -26.33 6.69 4.71
N HIS A 341 -26.03 6.39 3.43
CA HIS A 341 -26.81 5.47 2.60
C HIS A 341 -26.03 4.23 2.17
N ARG A 342 -24.76 4.09 2.58
CA ARG A 342 -23.84 3.01 2.19
C ARG A 342 -23.59 2.93 0.66
N ARG A 343 -23.93 3.99 -0.08
CA ARG A 343 -23.75 4.06 -1.54
C ARG A 343 -23.70 5.49 -2.05
N PHE A 344 -23.11 5.65 -3.25
CA PHE A 344 -23.26 6.84 -4.10
C PHE A 344 -23.17 6.44 -5.57
N ALA A 345 -23.62 7.30 -6.48
CA ALA A 345 -23.51 7.11 -7.91
C ALA A 345 -22.51 8.11 -8.50
N LEU A 346 -21.68 7.65 -9.44
CA LEU A 346 -20.81 8.49 -10.23
C LEU A 346 -21.59 9.15 -11.37
N SER A 347 -21.18 10.37 -11.77
CA SER A 347 -21.69 10.97 -12.98
C SER A 347 -21.28 10.19 -14.23
N ALA A 348 -22.07 10.30 -15.32
CA ALA A 348 -21.75 9.65 -16.59
C ALA A 348 -20.37 10.10 -17.15
N SER A 349 -19.99 11.36 -16.93
CA SER A 349 -18.67 11.88 -17.32
C SER A 349 -17.54 11.26 -16.50
N ALA A 350 -17.71 11.15 -15.18
CA ALA A 350 -16.71 10.55 -14.30
C ALA A 350 -16.49 9.07 -14.66
N ILE A 351 -17.56 8.28 -14.84
CA ILE A 351 -17.37 6.86 -15.19
C ILE A 351 -16.74 6.68 -16.58
N LYS A 352 -17.04 7.56 -17.54
CA LYS A 352 -16.39 7.55 -18.85
C LYS A 352 -14.89 7.85 -18.73
N GLU A 353 -14.53 8.83 -17.91
CA GLU A 353 -13.12 9.18 -17.65
C GLU A 353 -12.38 7.99 -17.02
N LEU A 354 -12.96 7.37 -15.99
CA LEU A 354 -12.36 6.20 -15.35
C LEU A 354 -12.15 5.04 -16.33
N ARG A 355 -13.15 4.70 -17.12
CA ARG A 355 -13.08 3.60 -18.10
C ARG A 355 -12.12 3.87 -19.28
N SER A 356 -11.62 5.08 -19.43
CA SER A 356 -10.62 5.39 -20.46
C SER A 356 -9.26 4.75 -20.21
N LEU A 357 -8.92 4.50 -18.93
CA LEU A 357 -7.64 3.88 -18.52
C LEU A 357 -7.84 2.58 -17.75
N PHE A 358 -8.96 2.45 -17.01
CA PHE A 358 -9.19 1.31 -16.13
C PHE A 358 -10.18 0.31 -16.70
N THR A 359 -9.87 -0.98 -16.49
CA THR A 359 -10.83 -2.09 -16.50
C THR A 359 -10.84 -2.75 -15.14
N ALA A 360 -11.86 -3.55 -14.84
CA ALA A 360 -11.94 -4.25 -13.57
C ALA A 360 -12.65 -5.59 -13.74
N ASP A 361 -12.10 -6.62 -13.11
CA ASP A 361 -12.73 -7.94 -13.02
C ASP A 361 -12.36 -8.60 -11.68
N ARG A 362 -12.97 -9.74 -11.39
CA ARG A 362 -12.77 -10.50 -10.16
C ARG A 362 -12.43 -11.96 -10.44
N ALA A 363 -11.80 -12.60 -9.46
CA ALA A 363 -11.66 -14.04 -9.40
C ALA A 363 -12.19 -14.57 -8.06
N ASP A 364 -12.83 -15.73 -8.08
CA ASP A 364 -13.26 -16.41 -6.88
C ASP A 364 -12.15 -17.34 -6.32
N GLU A 365 -12.44 -18.01 -5.19
CA GLU A 365 -11.50 -18.93 -4.54
C GLU A 365 -11.12 -20.13 -5.42
N GLN A 366 -12.04 -20.61 -6.26
CA GLN A 366 -11.78 -21.76 -7.15
C GLN A 366 -10.88 -21.35 -8.31
N GLU A 367 -11.13 -20.21 -8.91
CA GLU A 367 -10.31 -19.63 -9.97
C GLU A 367 -8.90 -19.34 -9.45
N SER A 368 -8.78 -18.68 -8.28
CA SER A 368 -7.48 -18.39 -7.68
C SER A 368 -6.68 -19.66 -7.33
N ALA A 369 -7.33 -20.68 -6.79
CA ALA A 369 -6.68 -21.96 -6.51
C ALA A 369 -6.28 -22.70 -7.80
N ALA A 370 -7.06 -22.57 -8.88
CA ALA A 370 -6.72 -23.12 -10.18
C ALA A 370 -5.46 -22.46 -10.77
N GLU A 371 -5.32 -21.14 -10.64
CA GLU A 371 -4.13 -20.40 -11.06
C GLU A 371 -2.87 -20.86 -10.32
N ILE A 372 -2.92 -20.97 -8.98
CA ILE A 372 -1.79 -21.47 -8.21
C ILE A 372 -1.35 -22.86 -8.71
N ARG A 373 -2.32 -23.78 -8.95
CA ARG A 373 -2.00 -25.12 -9.48
C ARG A 373 -1.40 -25.08 -10.88
N ALA A 374 -1.96 -24.26 -11.75
CA ALA A 374 -1.54 -24.17 -13.15
C ALA A 374 -0.09 -23.70 -13.23
N TRP A 375 0.26 -22.61 -12.58
CA TRP A 375 1.61 -22.04 -12.65
C TRP A 375 2.67 -22.91 -11.94
N VAL A 376 2.32 -23.58 -10.85
CA VAL A 376 3.22 -24.58 -10.23
C VAL A 376 3.48 -25.74 -11.21
N ARG A 377 2.46 -26.23 -11.90
CA ARG A 377 2.58 -27.37 -12.82
C ARG A 377 3.30 -27.01 -14.13
N GLU A 378 3.01 -25.83 -14.68
CA GLU A 378 3.42 -25.44 -16.04
C GLU A 378 4.76 -24.71 -16.10
N ALA A 379 5.08 -23.97 -15.03
CA ALA A 379 6.26 -23.12 -14.97
C ALA A 379 7.13 -23.33 -13.71
N ASP A 380 6.79 -24.27 -12.82
CA ASP A 380 7.41 -24.41 -11.50
C ASP A 380 7.42 -23.08 -10.72
N TYR A 381 6.38 -22.27 -10.94
CA TYR A 381 6.26 -20.92 -10.38
C TYR A 381 5.11 -20.84 -9.39
N CYS A 382 5.45 -20.72 -8.11
CA CYS A 382 4.47 -20.66 -7.02
C CYS A 382 4.12 -19.20 -6.71
N VAL A 383 2.82 -18.89 -6.70
CA VAL A 383 2.30 -17.55 -6.38
C VAL A 383 1.46 -17.56 -5.11
N ASP A 384 1.35 -16.41 -4.46
CA ASP A 384 0.44 -16.19 -3.34
C ASP A 384 -1.02 -15.99 -3.82
N PRO A 385 -2.04 -16.13 -2.95
CA PRO A 385 -3.44 -16.01 -3.34
C PRO A 385 -3.82 -14.66 -3.94
N HIS A 386 -3.20 -13.54 -3.53
CA HIS A 386 -3.48 -12.23 -4.11
C HIS A 386 -2.97 -12.13 -5.54
N THR A 387 -1.77 -12.61 -5.78
CA THR A 387 -1.18 -12.70 -7.14
C THR A 387 -2.00 -13.62 -8.03
N ALA A 388 -2.50 -14.74 -7.49
CA ALA A 388 -3.35 -15.67 -8.22
C ALA A 388 -4.67 -15.02 -8.67
N VAL A 389 -5.32 -14.21 -7.83
CA VAL A 389 -6.47 -13.39 -8.25
C VAL A 389 -6.13 -12.50 -9.45
N ALA A 390 -4.98 -11.83 -9.40
CA ALA A 390 -4.58 -10.92 -10.48
C ALA A 390 -4.22 -11.67 -11.78
N LEU A 391 -3.60 -12.85 -11.69
CA LEU A 391 -3.33 -13.71 -12.85
C LEU A 391 -4.62 -14.19 -13.50
N ALA A 392 -5.58 -14.72 -12.71
CA ALA A 392 -6.88 -15.15 -13.20
C ALA A 392 -7.64 -14.02 -13.92
N VAL A 393 -7.56 -12.80 -13.38
CA VAL A 393 -8.17 -11.63 -14.02
C VAL A 393 -7.40 -11.24 -15.30
N ALA A 394 -6.07 -11.27 -15.31
CA ALA A 394 -5.26 -10.98 -16.48
C ALA A 394 -5.52 -11.95 -17.64
N GLU A 395 -5.85 -13.21 -17.36
CA GLU A 395 -6.23 -14.20 -18.38
C GLU A 395 -7.61 -13.92 -19.01
N LYS A 396 -8.54 -13.36 -18.23
CA LYS A 396 -9.87 -12.95 -18.71
C LYS A 396 -9.81 -11.71 -19.59
N GLU A 397 -8.78 -10.86 -19.43
CA GLU A 397 -8.61 -9.65 -20.24
C GLU A 397 -8.27 -9.99 -21.69
N LYS A 398 -8.92 -9.26 -22.62
CA LYS A 398 -8.56 -9.33 -24.04
C LYS A 398 -7.23 -8.60 -24.26
N ARG A 399 -6.13 -9.34 -24.21
CA ARG A 399 -4.78 -8.80 -24.36
C ARG A 399 -4.43 -8.53 -25.81
N ASP A 400 -3.76 -7.39 -26.07
CA ASP A 400 -3.05 -7.14 -27.32
C ASP A 400 -1.65 -7.78 -27.19
N PRO A 401 -1.26 -8.75 -28.05
CA PRO A 401 0.05 -9.39 -27.94
C PRO A 401 1.24 -8.43 -28.08
N SER A 402 1.04 -7.26 -28.69
CA SER A 402 2.09 -6.23 -28.81
C SER A 402 2.30 -5.41 -27.55
N VAL A 403 1.34 -5.45 -26.62
CA VAL A 403 1.36 -4.73 -25.34
C VAL A 403 1.64 -5.72 -24.21
N PRO A 404 2.80 -5.67 -23.55
CA PRO A 404 3.06 -6.52 -22.40
C PRO A 404 2.06 -6.27 -21.27
N MET A 405 1.52 -7.36 -20.71
CA MET A 405 0.75 -7.34 -19.48
C MET A 405 1.65 -7.68 -18.30
N VAL A 406 1.73 -6.78 -17.34
CA VAL A 406 2.49 -6.97 -16.09
C VAL A 406 1.53 -7.19 -14.95
N VAL A 407 1.56 -8.36 -14.35
CA VAL A 407 0.81 -8.69 -13.12
C VAL A 407 1.67 -8.37 -11.91
N LEU A 408 1.15 -7.60 -10.97
CA LEU A 408 1.88 -7.27 -9.75
C LEU A 408 1.77 -8.42 -8.74
N SER A 409 2.91 -9.01 -8.37
CA SER A 409 2.99 -10.03 -7.34
C SER A 409 3.31 -9.40 -5.99
N THR A 410 2.28 -9.32 -5.15
CA THR A 410 2.28 -8.44 -3.97
C THR A 410 2.78 -9.09 -2.69
N ALA A 411 2.89 -10.42 -2.65
CA ALA A 411 3.41 -11.14 -1.50
C ALA A 411 4.12 -12.44 -1.88
N HIS A 412 5.08 -12.85 -1.07
CA HIS A 412 5.71 -14.16 -1.20
C HIS A 412 4.73 -15.27 -0.77
N PRO A 413 4.62 -16.39 -1.52
CA PRO A 413 3.67 -17.46 -1.22
C PRO A 413 3.83 -18.07 0.19
N ALA A 414 5.04 -18.08 0.75
CA ALA A 414 5.29 -18.59 2.10
C ALA A 414 4.61 -17.79 3.24
N LYS A 415 4.01 -16.65 2.95
CA LYS A 415 3.18 -15.92 3.92
C LYS A 415 1.78 -16.51 4.06
N PHE A 416 1.35 -17.33 3.11
CA PHE A 416 0.05 -17.95 3.01
C PHE A 416 0.15 -19.47 2.80
N PRO A 417 0.94 -20.20 3.64
CA PRO A 417 1.31 -21.58 3.39
C PRO A 417 0.11 -22.52 3.32
N ASP A 418 -0.91 -22.30 4.14
CA ASP A 418 -2.11 -23.15 4.19
C ASP A 418 -2.94 -23.04 2.91
N ALA A 419 -3.13 -21.80 2.41
CA ALA A 419 -3.88 -21.55 1.18
C ALA A 419 -3.14 -22.14 -0.05
N VAL A 420 -1.84 -21.94 -0.14
CA VAL A 420 -1.02 -22.48 -1.24
C VAL A 420 -1.00 -24.02 -1.18
N LYS A 421 -0.79 -24.60 -0.01
CA LYS A 421 -0.80 -26.06 0.16
C LYS A 421 -2.16 -26.66 -0.19
N ALA A 422 -3.25 -26.02 0.21
CA ALA A 422 -4.61 -26.46 -0.14
C ALA A 422 -4.85 -26.40 -1.66
N ALA A 423 -4.29 -25.40 -2.34
CA ALA A 423 -4.43 -25.22 -3.77
C ALA A 423 -3.61 -26.22 -4.59
N CYS A 424 -2.35 -26.47 -4.29
CA CYS A 424 -1.43 -27.23 -5.15
C CYS A 424 -0.65 -28.35 -4.43
N GLY A 425 -0.84 -28.56 -3.12
CA GLY A 425 -0.11 -29.57 -2.35
C GLY A 425 1.31 -29.18 -1.94
N VAL A 426 1.83 -28.06 -2.43
CA VAL A 426 3.18 -27.56 -2.11
C VAL A 426 3.13 -26.67 -0.86
N THR A 427 4.06 -26.87 0.06
CA THR A 427 4.28 -25.93 1.18
C THR A 427 5.44 -25.02 0.81
N PRO A 428 5.21 -23.73 0.49
CA PRO A 428 6.29 -22.85 0.09
C PRO A 428 7.21 -22.55 1.28
N ALA A 429 8.53 -22.68 1.05
CA ALA A 429 9.53 -22.44 2.08
C ALA A 429 9.73 -20.93 2.32
N LEU A 430 9.88 -20.55 3.59
CA LEU A 430 10.36 -19.22 3.93
C LEU A 430 11.83 -19.08 3.51
N PRO A 431 12.25 -17.89 3.05
CA PRO A 431 13.67 -17.61 2.83
C PRO A 431 14.52 -17.86 4.09
N ASP A 432 15.80 -18.22 3.92
CA ASP A 432 16.71 -18.56 5.02
C ASP A 432 16.81 -17.49 6.11
N THR A 433 16.63 -16.23 5.76
CA THR A 433 16.57 -15.10 6.71
C THR A 433 15.47 -15.22 7.77
N PHE A 434 14.50 -16.11 7.56
CA PHE A 434 13.38 -16.39 8.46
C PHE A 434 13.41 -17.80 9.04
N ALA A 435 14.50 -18.57 8.87
CA ALA A 435 14.58 -19.96 9.33
C ALA A 435 14.34 -20.10 10.84
N ASP A 436 14.71 -19.09 11.62
CA ASP A 436 14.54 -19.05 13.07
C ASP A 436 13.23 -18.37 13.54
N LEU A 437 12.40 -17.86 12.62
CA LEU A 437 11.19 -17.09 12.96
C LEU A 437 10.27 -17.84 13.93
N GLY A 438 10.11 -19.15 13.74
CA GLY A 438 9.31 -20.01 14.59
C GLY A 438 9.83 -20.15 16.04
N HIS A 439 11.10 -19.84 16.28
CA HIS A 439 11.77 -19.96 17.58
C HIS A 439 11.98 -18.63 18.29
N ARG A 440 11.72 -17.50 17.65
CA ARG A 440 11.86 -16.16 18.26
C ARG A 440 10.78 -15.93 19.30
N ASN A 441 11.12 -15.27 20.42
CA ASN A 441 10.17 -14.93 21.48
C ASN A 441 9.20 -13.83 21.02
N GLU A 442 7.90 -14.08 21.19
CA GLU A 442 6.87 -13.09 20.86
C GLU A 442 6.63 -12.12 22.03
N ARG A 443 6.40 -10.85 21.70
CA ARG A 443 6.04 -9.78 22.62
C ARG A 443 4.70 -9.21 22.17
N ILE A 444 3.62 -9.69 22.77
CA ILE A 444 2.24 -9.31 22.43
C ILE A 444 1.55 -8.82 23.70
N VAL A 445 0.83 -7.72 23.58
CA VAL A 445 -0.12 -7.27 24.60
C VAL A 445 -1.53 -7.48 24.04
N VAL A 446 -2.38 -8.14 24.81
CA VAL A 446 -3.80 -8.37 24.43
C VAL A 446 -4.65 -7.29 25.08
N LEU A 447 -5.49 -6.63 24.31
CA LEU A 447 -6.41 -5.59 24.79
C LEU A 447 -7.83 -5.79 24.20
N PRO A 448 -8.87 -5.42 24.95
CA PRO A 448 -10.22 -5.36 24.40
C PRO A 448 -10.33 -4.33 23.27
N ALA A 449 -11.34 -4.44 22.43
CA ALA A 449 -11.66 -3.43 21.40
C ALA A 449 -12.26 -2.16 22.03
N ASP A 450 -11.54 -1.56 22.96
CA ASP A 450 -11.92 -0.36 23.74
C ASP A 450 -10.93 0.78 23.50
N GLN A 451 -11.43 1.93 22.99
CA GLN A 451 -10.61 3.08 22.66
C GLN A 451 -9.80 3.58 23.86
N THR A 452 -10.42 3.67 25.05
CA THR A 452 -9.77 4.20 26.24
C THR A 452 -8.60 3.33 26.70
N ALA A 453 -8.78 1.99 26.64
CA ALA A 453 -7.73 1.04 26.97
C ALA A 453 -6.55 1.16 26.00
N VAL A 454 -6.81 1.24 24.70
CA VAL A 454 -5.78 1.36 23.67
C VAL A 454 -5.06 2.71 23.76
N GLU A 455 -5.77 3.83 23.90
CA GLU A 455 -5.16 5.16 24.06
C GLU A 455 -4.28 5.26 25.32
N ARG A 456 -4.71 4.66 26.42
CA ARG A 456 -3.92 4.58 27.66
C ARG A 456 -2.61 3.83 27.41
N TYR A 457 -2.67 2.69 26.75
CA TYR A 457 -1.48 1.94 26.43
C TYR A 457 -0.54 2.72 25.50
N VAL A 458 -1.06 3.25 24.39
CA VAL A 458 -0.28 4.04 23.42
C VAL A 458 0.40 5.23 24.12
N THR A 459 -0.34 5.95 24.97
CA THR A 459 0.23 7.07 25.76
C THR A 459 1.37 6.61 26.65
N SER A 460 1.26 5.45 27.29
CA SER A 460 2.28 4.93 28.21
C SER A 460 3.60 4.56 27.55
N VAL A 461 3.55 4.14 26.26
CA VAL A 461 4.73 3.73 25.50
C VAL A 461 5.29 4.86 24.61
N SER A 462 4.49 5.87 24.28
CA SER A 462 4.86 7.00 23.42
C SER A 462 5.95 7.86 24.05
N ARG A 463 7.10 7.95 23.37
CA ARG A 463 8.19 8.89 23.76
C ARG A 463 7.81 10.33 23.46
N ALA A 464 7.01 10.57 22.40
CA ALA A 464 6.47 11.89 22.08
C ALA A 464 5.58 12.43 23.20
N ALA A 465 4.73 11.60 23.82
CA ALA A 465 3.87 11.99 24.93
C ALA A 465 4.65 12.36 26.21
N ARG A 466 5.81 11.73 26.45
CA ARG A 466 6.66 11.99 27.62
C ARG A 466 7.39 13.33 27.50
N GLU A 467 7.84 13.70 26.31
CA GLU A 467 8.49 15.01 26.07
C GLU A 467 7.52 16.17 26.27
N GLY A 468 6.27 16.04 25.77
CA GLY A 468 5.24 17.07 25.97
C GLY A 468 4.77 17.24 27.43
N ALA A 469 5.07 16.28 28.30
CA ALA A 469 4.77 16.40 29.75
C ALA A 469 5.92 17.02 30.56
N ALA A 470 7.12 17.09 29.97
CA ALA A 470 8.32 17.66 30.59
C ALA A 470 8.60 19.12 30.16
N ALA A 471 7.89 19.63 29.16
CA ALA A 471 7.93 21.01 28.67
C ALA A 471 6.73 21.81 29.22
#